data_a7f553e8a0b224abd27b68ec3af8b40a
#
_entry.id   a7f553e8a0b224abd27b68ec3af8b40a
#
_cell.length_a   1.000
_cell.length_b   1.000
_cell.length_c   1.000
_cell.angle_alpha   90.00
_cell.angle_beta   90.00
_cell.angle_gamma   90.00
#
_symmetry.space_group_name_H-M   'P 1'
#
loop_
_entity.id
_entity.type
_entity.pdbx_description
1 polymer ?
#
loop_
_entity_poly.entity_id
_entity_poly.type
_entity_poly.pdbx_seq_one_letter_code
_entity_poly.pdbx_strand_id
1 'polypeptide(L)'
;MGRAVGIDLGTTNSAIAVLEGGEPTIIANAEGTRTTPSVVAFSKTGEVLVGEIAKRQAVTNVDRTISSVKRHMGTDWTVTIDDKKYTAQEISARILSKLKRDAEDYLGEPVTDAVITVPAYFNDAERQATKDAGQIAGLNVLRIINEPTAAALAYGLEKGKEDELILVFDLGGGTFDVSLLEIGKDDDGFSTIQVRATAGDNRLGGDDWDQRIVDWLIEQVKSKDGADLSKDPVALQRLRAAAEQAKKELSSAMSTNISLQYLSVTADGPVHLDETLTRAKFEEMTADLLARTKTPFEKVIKDAGISVSEIDHVVLVGGSTRMPAVAELVKKLTGGREPNKGVNPDEVVAVGAALQAGVIQGDRKDVLLIDVTPLSLGIETMGGVMDKVIERNTAIPTKASRVYSTAADGQTSVLVQVFQGERQFTADNKSLGNFELSGIAPAPRGVPQIEVTFDIDANGIVHVSAKDLGTGKETAVTITGGSALSKEEIDRMVNEAAQHEEDDKKRREELEIRNSAEQLVYTIEKTLKEDADKVSEATRQEVQGDLDAVKEALKGSDIEAVKSSVEKLNQSAMKIGQEVYQNAQAAQAAAEAGASQTSSSSSDDDVIDAEVVDEDDK
;
A
#
# COMPACT_ATOMS: atom_id res chain seq x y z
N MET A 1 9.69 8.56 31.53
CA MET A 1 9.07 8.27 30.23
C MET A 1 8.14 7.11 30.49
N GLY A 2 6.94 7.09 29.88
CA GLY A 2 6.05 5.94 30.04
C GLY A 2 6.57 4.70 29.30
N ARG A 3 6.01 3.55 29.61
CA ARG A 3 6.41 2.26 29.02
C ARG A 3 5.88 2.13 27.60
N ALA A 4 6.68 1.53 26.71
CA ALA A 4 6.22 1.16 25.38
C ALA A 4 5.86 -0.34 25.34
N VAL A 5 4.82 -0.65 24.56
CA VAL A 5 4.31 -2.02 24.38
C VAL A 5 4.19 -2.36 22.91
N GLY A 6 4.18 -3.66 22.61
CA GLY A 6 3.80 -4.19 21.31
C GLY A 6 2.39 -4.76 21.37
N ILE A 7 1.56 -4.38 20.41
CA ILE A 7 0.16 -4.82 20.34
C ILE A 7 -0.11 -5.50 19.00
N ASP A 8 -0.54 -6.74 19.07
CA ASP A 8 -1.23 -7.42 17.97
C ASP A 8 -2.72 -7.10 18.05
N LEU A 9 -3.21 -6.22 17.18
CA LEU A 9 -4.62 -5.89 17.06
C LEU A 9 -5.29 -6.83 16.05
N GLY A 10 -5.55 -8.07 16.46
CA GLY A 10 -6.10 -9.10 15.58
C GLY A 10 -7.60 -8.95 15.31
N THR A 11 -8.10 -9.57 14.23
CA THR A 11 -9.53 -9.55 13.86
C THR A 11 -10.39 -10.23 14.91
N THR A 12 -9.97 -11.37 15.40
CA THR A 12 -10.74 -12.21 16.34
C THR A 12 -10.19 -12.12 17.76
N ASN A 13 -8.87 -12.12 17.90
CA ASN A 13 -8.17 -12.01 19.19
C ASN A 13 -7.02 -11.01 19.06
N SER A 14 -6.75 -10.28 20.12
CA SER A 14 -5.64 -9.36 20.25
C SER A 14 -4.71 -9.78 21.39
N ALA A 15 -3.44 -9.41 21.28
CA ALA A 15 -2.45 -9.69 22.31
C ALA A 15 -1.57 -8.46 22.57
N ILE A 16 -1.02 -8.36 23.78
CA ILE A 16 -0.11 -7.29 24.17
C ILE A 16 1.14 -7.87 24.81
N ALA A 17 2.29 -7.31 24.46
CA ALA A 17 3.58 -7.70 24.98
C ALA A 17 4.43 -6.49 25.37
N VAL A 18 5.35 -6.70 26.27
CA VAL A 18 6.32 -5.70 26.75
C VAL A 18 7.73 -6.29 26.74
N LEU A 19 8.73 -5.43 26.62
CA LEU A 19 10.12 -5.82 26.76
C LEU A 19 10.53 -5.69 28.23
N GLU A 20 10.85 -6.81 28.89
CA GLU A 20 11.33 -6.86 30.28
C GLU A 20 12.75 -7.41 30.32
N GLY A 21 13.71 -6.60 30.77
CA GLY A 21 15.11 -7.02 30.83
C GLY A 21 15.75 -7.39 29.47
N GLY A 22 15.19 -6.88 28.37
CA GLY A 22 15.62 -7.19 27.00
C GLY A 22 14.88 -8.38 26.36
N GLU A 23 14.03 -9.09 27.12
CA GLU A 23 13.25 -10.22 26.62
C GLU A 23 11.76 -9.84 26.50
N PRO A 24 11.07 -10.28 25.42
CA PRO A 24 9.66 -10.00 25.24
C PRO A 24 8.78 -10.89 26.10
N THR A 25 7.85 -10.29 26.84
CA THR A 25 6.89 -10.95 27.72
C THR A 25 5.47 -10.65 27.26
N ILE A 26 4.66 -11.68 27.01
CA ILE A 26 3.23 -11.50 26.75
C ILE A 26 2.51 -11.22 28.07
N ILE A 27 1.76 -10.13 28.10
CA ILE A 27 0.98 -9.73 29.27
C ILE A 27 -0.35 -10.49 29.27
N ALA A 28 -0.63 -11.19 30.36
CA ALA A 28 -1.96 -11.79 30.56
C ALA A 28 -2.98 -10.70 30.89
N ASN A 29 -4.18 -10.81 30.33
CA ASN A 29 -5.28 -9.89 30.63
C ASN A 29 -5.85 -10.13 32.04
N ALA A 30 -6.77 -9.25 32.46
CA ALA A 30 -7.43 -9.34 33.78
C ALA A 30 -8.16 -10.69 34.00
N GLU A 31 -8.54 -11.37 32.94
CA GLU A 31 -9.18 -12.70 32.98
C GLU A 31 -8.17 -13.85 33.06
N GLY A 32 -6.86 -13.55 33.06
CA GLY A 32 -5.77 -14.52 33.17
C GLY A 32 -5.39 -15.22 31.86
N THR A 33 -5.91 -14.75 30.72
CA THR A 33 -5.58 -15.29 29.40
C THR A 33 -4.56 -14.40 28.68
N ARG A 34 -3.74 -15.01 27.80
CA ARG A 34 -2.66 -14.30 27.07
C ARG A 34 -3.16 -13.62 25.78
N THR A 35 -4.40 -13.90 25.38
CA THR A 35 -5.09 -13.23 24.29
C THR A 35 -6.43 -12.70 24.76
N THR A 36 -6.87 -11.60 24.18
CA THR A 36 -8.14 -10.94 24.47
C THR A 36 -9.02 -10.99 23.22
N PRO A 37 -10.25 -11.55 23.30
CA PRO A 37 -11.18 -11.50 22.16
C PRO A 37 -11.40 -10.07 21.68
N SER A 38 -11.29 -9.83 20.38
CA SER A 38 -11.54 -8.52 19.74
C SER A 38 -13.06 -8.26 19.60
N VAL A 39 -13.76 -8.30 20.74
CA VAL A 39 -15.20 -8.15 20.85
C VAL A 39 -15.53 -6.99 21.77
N VAL A 40 -16.43 -6.10 21.33
CA VAL A 40 -16.92 -4.95 22.11
C VAL A 40 -18.43 -5.04 22.23
N ALA A 41 -18.98 -4.88 23.42
CA ALA A 41 -20.40 -4.84 23.63
C ALA A 41 -20.81 -3.63 24.48
N PHE A 42 -22.00 -3.13 24.22
CA PHE A 42 -22.62 -2.03 24.98
C PHE A 42 -23.77 -2.59 25.80
N SER A 43 -23.65 -2.53 27.14
CA SER A 43 -24.72 -2.96 28.01
C SER A 43 -25.94 -2.02 27.92
N LYS A 44 -27.09 -2.49 28.38
CA LYS A 44 -28.31 -1.65 28.46
C LYS A 44 -28.17 -0.49 29.45
N THR A 45 -27.21 -0.57 30.37
CA THR A 45 -26.88 0.47 31.36
C THR A 45 -25.84 1.48 30.86
N GLY A 46 -25.37 1.34 29.59
CA GLY A 46 -24.38 2.23 28.98
C GLY A 46 -22.93 1.84 29.27
N GLU A 47 -22.67 0.73 29.94
CA GLU A 47 -21.32 0.24 30.19
C GLU A 47 -20.76 -0.40 28.91
N VAL A 48 -19.46 -0.17 28.64
CA VAL A 48 -18.75 -0.79 27.52
C VAL A 48 -17.96 -2.00 28.00
N LEU A 49 -18.32 -3.17 27.51
CA LEU A 49 -17.68 -4.43 27.79
C LEU A 49 -16.72 -4.77 26.64
N VAL A 50 -15.54 -5.30 26.97
CA VAL A 50 -14.53 -5.66 25.96
C VAL A 50 -13.91 -7.01 26.30
N GLY A 51 -13.61 -7.81 25.29
CA GLY A 51 -12.94 -9.08 25.44
C GLY A 51 -13.88 -10.22 25.80
N GLU A 52 -13.46 -11.10 26.68
CA GLU A 52 -14.18 -12.31 27.04
C GLU A 52 -15.56 -12.02 27.65
N ILE A 53 -15.67 -10.96 28.47
CA ILE A 53 -16.94 -10.53 29.06
C ILE A 53 -17.94 -10.12 27.97
N ALA A 54 -17.48 -9.37 26.95
CA ALA A 54 -18.30 -8.99 25.80
C ALA A 54 -18.73 -10.23 24.99
N LYS A 55 -17.82 -11.17 24.77
CA LYS A 55 -18.08 -12.39 24.00
C LYS A 55 -19.12 -13.29 24.70
N ARG A 56 -19.00 -13.49 26.01
CA ARG A 56 -19.94 -14.35 26.79
C ARG A 56 -21.38 -13.87 26.76
N GLN A 57 -21.62 -12.57 26.78
CA GLN A 57 -22.97 -12.01 26.78
C GLN A 57 -23.53 -11.77 25.36
N ALA A 58 -22.77 -12.04 24.30
CA ALA A 58 -23.16 -11.75 22.91
C ALA A 58 -24.52 -12.37 22.52
N VAL A 59 -24.82 -13.58 23.00
CA VAL A 59 -26.08 -14.29 22.73
C VAL A 59 -27.30 -13.51 23.24
N THR A 60 -27.18 -12.85 24.38
CA THR A 60 -28.28 -12.10 25.02
C THR A 60 -28.30 -10.62 24.64
N ASN A 61 -27.32 -10.15 23.89
CA ASN A 61 -27.12 -8.75 23.53
C ASN A 61 -26.58 -8.60 22.10
N VAL A 62 -27.20 -9.30 21.15
CA VAL A 62 -26.71 -9.47 19.77
C VAL A 62 -26.54 -8.12 19.07
N ASP A 63 -27.57 -7.27 19.11
CA ASP A 63 -27.60 -6.00 18.36
C ASP A 63 -26.62 -4.95 18.90
N ARG A 64 -26.03 -5.19 20.07
CA ARG A 64 -25.12 -4.27 20.77
C ARG A 64 -23.73 -4.88 20.98
N THR A 65 -23.44 -6.00 20.32
CA THR A 65 -22.14 -6.69 20.37
C THR A 65 -21.48 -6.69 19.00
N ILE A 66 -20.29 -6.14 18.92
CA ILE A 66 -19.51 -5.97 17.70
C ILE A 66 -18.30 -6.88 17.76
N SER A 67 -18.12 -7.71 16.73
CA SER A 67 -16.94 -8.56 16.51
C SER A 67 -16.35 -8.30 15.14
N SER A 68 -15.13 -8.75 14.90
CA SER A 68 -14.42 -8.68 13.61
C SER A 68 -14.36 -7.28 13.00
N VAL A 69 -14.37 -6.22 13.84
CA VAL A 69 -14.40 -4.82 13.42
C VAL A 69 -13.19 -4.43 12.55
N LYS A 70 -12.06 -5.12 12.69
CA LYS A 70 -10.84 -4.89 11.91
C LYS A 70 -11.08 -4.99 10.39
N ARG A 71 -12.04 -5.83 9.95
CA ARG A 71 -12.46 -5.94 8.54
C ARG A 71 -13.10 -4.68 7.96
N HIS A 72 -13.43 -3.70 8.81
CA HIS A 72 -14.05 -2.43 8.45
C HIS A 72 -13.12 -1.22 8.61
N MET A 73 -11.88 -1.43 9.01
CA MET A 73 -10.89 -0.35 9.14
C MET A 73 -10.69 0.35 7.79
N GLY A 74 -10.54 1.66 7.82
CA GLY A 74 -10.32 2.46 6.60
C GLY A 74 -11.54 2.62 5.69
N THR A 75 -12.73 2.12 6.09
CA THR A 75 -13.98 2.26 5.35
C THR A 75 -14.92 3.26 6.02
N ASP A 76 -16.05 3.57 5.37
CA ASP A 76 -17.14 4.41 5.89
C ASP A 76 -18.12 3.65 6.79
N TRP A 77 -17.79 2.41 7.14
CA TRP A 77 -18.62 1.58 8.02
C TRP A 77 -18.85 2.24 9.38
N THR A 78 -20.10 2.17 9.83
CA THR A 78 -20.49 2.63 11.17
C THR A 78 -21.52 1.70 11.79
N VAL A 79 -21.53 1.65 13.11
CA VAL A 79 -22.61 0.99 13.89
C VAL A 79 -23.29 2.02 14.77
N THR A 80 -24.64 1.93 14.86
CA THR A 80 -25.41 2.84 15.70
C THR A 80 -25.86 2.11 16.97
N ILE A 81 -25.45 2.64 18.13
CA ILE A 81 -25.84 2.15 19.45
C ILE A 81 -26.40 3.33 20.24
N ASP A 82 -27.63 3.24 20.74
CA ASP A 82 -28.31 4.30 21.50
C ASP A 82 -28.23 5.68 20.80
N ASP A 83 -28.61 5.71 19.52
CA ASP A 83 -28.60 6.91 18.65
C ASP A 83 -27.19 7.51 18.38
N LYS A 84 -26.13 6.93 18.92
CA LYS A 84 -24.75 7.32 18.66
C LYS A 84 -24.11 6.40 17.63
N LYS A 85 -23.52 7.02 16.59
CA LYS A 85 -22.72 6.31 15.57
C LYS A 85 -21.29 6.13 16.05
N TYR A 86 -20.76 4.93 15.85
CA TYR A 86 -19.37 4.59 16.12
C TYR A 86 -18.71 4.10 14.85
N THR A 87 -17.52 4.57 14.57
CA THR A 87 -16.66 4.12 13.47
C THR A 87 -15.87 2.85 13.87
N ALA A 88 -15.26 2.21 12.88
CA ALA A 88 -14.39 1.06 13.14
C ALA A 88 -13.21 1.43 14.05
N GLN A 89 -12.64 2.64 13.89
CA GLN A 89 -11.56 3.16 14.72
C GLN A 89 -12.00 3.31 16.18
N GLU A 90 -13.18 3.88 16.43
CA GLU A 90 -13.70 4.06 17.79
C GLU A 90 -13.97 2.73 18.51
N ILE A 91 -14.48 1.73 17.78
CA ILE A 91 -14.68 0.38 18.34
C ILE A 91 -13.33 -0.30 18.61
N SER A 92 -12.38 -0.23 17.66
CA SER A 92 -11.03 -0.79 17.85
C SER A 92 -10.29 -0.11 19.00
N ALA A 93 -10.49 1.20 19.18
CA ALA A 93 -9.92 1.93 20.32
C ALA A 93 -10.39 1.39 21.68
N ARG A 94 -11.61 0.81 21.78
CA ARG A 94 -12.07 0.16 23.03
C ARG A 94 -11.26 -1.08 23.35
N ILE A 95 -10.90 -1.86 22.32
CA ILE A 95 -10.03 -3.03 22.47
C ILE A 95 -8.64 -2.59 22.93
N LEU A 96 -8.05 -1.60 22.26
CA LEU A 96 -6.74 -1.06 22.62
C LEU A 96 -6.73 -0.46 24.03
N SER A 97 -7.80 0.23 24.44
CA SER A 97 -7.93 0.79 25.80
C SER A 97 -8.01 -0.30 26.88
N LYS A 98 -8.61 -1.47 26.57
CA LYS A 98 -8.57 -2.60 27.50
C LYS A 98 -7.17 -3.18 27.60
N LEU A 99 -6.52 -3.45 26.47
CA LEU A 99 -5.15 -3.99 26.47
C LEU A 99 -4.19 -3.06 27.21
N LYS A 100 -4.32 -1.75 27.01
CA LYS A 100 -3.54 -0.74 27.73
C LYS A 100 -3.74 -0.84 29.23
N ARG A 101 -4.99 -0.90 29.72
CA ARG A 101 -5.30 -1.04 31.16
C ARG A 101 -4.74 -2.33 31.73
N ASP A 102 -4.96 -3.45 31.03
CA ASP A 102 -4.42 -4.74 31.48
C ASP A 102 -2.89 -4.71 31.59
N ALA A 103 -2.21 -3.98 30.69
CA ALA A 103 -0.77 -3.78 30.74
C ALA A 103 -0.35 -2.84 31.88
N GLU A 104 -1.07 -1.75 32.13
CA GLU A 104 -0.83 -0.83 33.24
C GLU A 104 -1.02 -1.53 34.61
N ASP A 105 -2.05 -2.38 34.72
CA ASP A 105 -2.30 -3.18 35.93
C ASP A 105 -1.18 -4.22 36.16
N TYR A 106 -0.67 -4.84 35.08
CA TYR A 106 0.44 -5.78 35.17
C TYR A 106 1.77 -5.11 35.54
N LEU A 107 2.07 -3.96 34.91
CA LEU A 107 3.35 -3.27 35.06
C LEU A 107 3.41 -2.39 36.32
N GLY A 108 2.26 -1.94 36.84
CA GLY A 108 2.17 -0.97 37.92
C GLY A 108 2.61 0.44 37.54
N GLU A 109 2.71 0.73 36.22
CA GLU A 109 3.11 2.03 35.69
C GLU A 109 2.33 2.37 34.40
N PRO A 110 2.21 3.66 34.01
CA PRO A 110 1.48 4.07 32.82
C PRO A 110 2.12 3.54 31.52
N VAL A 111 1.28 3.08 30.61
CA VAL A 111 1.63 2.73 29.22
C VAL A 111 1.26 3.89 28.31
N THR A 112 2.26 4.56 27.76
CA THR A 112 2.06 5.76 26.92
C THR A 112 2.30 5.50 25.44
N ASP A 113 3.16 4.56 25.10
CA ASP A 113 3.66 4.34 23.76
C ASP A 113 3.34 2.93 23.29
N ALA A 114 3.09 2.77 21.99
CA ALA A 114 2.81 1.46 21.41
C ALA A 114 3.33 1.31 19.98
N VAL A 115 3.77 0.12 19.64
CA VAL A 115 3.86 -0.38 18.27
C VAL A 115 2.64 -1.27 18.04
N ILE A 116 1.86 -0.99 16.99
CA ILE A 116 0.61 -1.71 16.68
C ILE A 116 0.77 -2.41 15.34
N THR A 117 0.27 -3.64 15.23
CA THR A 117 0.41 -4.43 14.01
C THR A 117 -0.79 -4.31 13.09
N VAL A 118 -0.53 -4.49 11.80
CA VAL A 118 -1.53 -4.55 10.73
C VAL A 118 -1.19 -5.67 9.76
N PRO A 119 -2.15 -6.24 9.04
CA PRO A 119 -1.89 -7.11 7.91
C PRO A 119 -0.96 -6.43 6.89
N ALA A 120 -0.08 -7.19 6.24
CA ALA A 120 0.88 -6.63 5.29
C ALA A 120 0.16 -5.96 4.09
N TYR A 121 -1.03 -6.46 3.75
CA TYR A 121 -1.86 -5.98 2.65
C TYR A 121 -2.82 -4.84 3.03
N PHE A 122 -2.75 -4.31 4.24
CA PHE A 122 -3.49 -3.10 4.59
C PHE A 122 -3.00 -1.92 3.75
N ASN A 123 -3.94 -1.19 3.14
CA ASN A 123 -3.69 0.07 2.44
C ASN A 123 -3.49 1.24 3.42
N ASP A 124 -3.15 2.41 2.88
CA ASP A 124 -2.86 3.60 3.68
C ASP A 124 -4.04 4.04 4.57
N ALA A 125 -5.28 3.91 4.07
CA ALA A 125 -6.48 4.26 4.84
C ALA A 125 -6.68 3.32 6.03
N GLU A 126 -6.47 2.01 5.84
CA GLU A 126 -6.57 1.00 6.89
C GLU A 126 -5.45 1.16 7.93
N ARG A 127 -4.22 1.51 7.48
CA ARG A 127 -3.07 1.83 8.35
C ARG A 127 -3.32 3.09 9.17
N GLN A 128 -3.76 4.16 8.53
CA GLN A 128 -4.10 5.41 9.22
C GLN A 128 -5.23 5.21 10.23
N ALA A 129 -6.29 4.49 9.85
CA ALA A 129 -7.40 4.17 10.75
C ALA A 129 -6.93 3.38 12.00
N THR A 130 -5.95 2.49 11.83
CA THR A 130 -5.35 1.75 12.95
C THR A 130 -4.53 2.67 13.85
N LYS A 131 -3.76 3.60 13.28
CA LYS A 131 -3.03 4.64 14.01
C LYS A 131 -3.98 5.55 14.79
N ASP A 132 -5.07 5.97 14.15
CA ASP A 132 -6.11 6.80 14.79
C ASP A 132 -6.77 6.06 15.96
N ALA A 133 -7.06 4.77 15.82
CA ALA A 133 -7.60 3.95 16.91
C ALA A 133 -6.66 3.91 18.13
N GLY A 134 -5.34 3.82 17.89
CA GLY A 134 -4.32 3.92 18.94
C GLY A 134 -4.35 5.28 19.65
N GLN A 135 -4.44 6.36 18.90
CA GLN A 135 -4.53 7.71 19.44
C GLN A 135 -5.81 7.93 20.24
N ILE A 136 -6.96 7.45 19.76
CA ILE A 136 -8.25 7.49 20.47
C ILE A 136 -8.17 6.71 21.79
N ALA A 137 -7.41 5.60 21.82
CA ALA A 137 -7.14 4.84 23.05
C ALA A 137 -6.15 5.53 24.03
N GLY A 138 -5.62 6.69 23.66
CA GLY A 138 -4.64 7.43 24.46
C GLY A 138 -3.24 6.82 24.43
N LEU A 139 -2.86 6.23 23.29
CA LEU A 139 -1.52 5.73 23.01
C LEU A 139 -0.83 6.63 21.98
N ASN A 140 0.44 6.93 22.21
CA ASN A 140 1.33 7.46 21.21
C ASN A 140 1.80 6.30 20.33
N VAL A 141 1.32 6.23 19.09
CA VAL A 141 1.67 5.16 18.17
C VAL A 141 3.04 5.44 17.55
N LEU A 142 4.06 4.78 18.09
CA LEU A 142 5.45 4.91 17.65
C LEU A 142 5.65 4.42 16.22
N ARG A 143 4.99 3.29 15.88
CA ARG A 143 5.05 2.67 14.56
C ARG A 143 3.84 1.77 14.32
N ILE A 144 3.39 1.72 13.07
CA ILE A 144 2.55 0.64 12.54
C ILE A 144 3.50 -0.34 11.84
N ILE A 145 3.43 -1.63 12.18
CA ILE A 145 4.29 -2.69 11.63
C ILE A 145 3.43 -3.80 11.03
N ASN A 146 3.90 -4.41 9.94
CA ASN A 146 3.21 -5.54 9.33
C ASN A 146 3.29 -6.79 10.21
N GLU A 147 2.18 -7.52 10.34
CA GLU A 147 2.08 -8.76 11.15
C GLU A 147 3.16 -9.79 10.77
N PRO A 148 3.36 -10.15 9.47
CA PRO A 148 4.40 -11.09 9.10
C PRO A 148 5.81 -10.58 9.37
N THR A 149 6.02 -9.27 9.30
CA THR A 149 7.31 -8.66 9.63
C THR A 149 7.59 -8.75 11.14
N ALA A 150 6.58 -8.48 11.97
CA ALA A 150 6.68 -8.68 13.42
C ALA A 150 6.96 -10.14 13.77
N ALA A 151 6.26 -11.08 13.13
CA ALA A 151 6.49 -12.50 13.34
C ALA A 151 7.90 -12.95 12.94
N ALA A 152 8.44 -12.45 11.83
CA ALA A 152 9.80 -12.73 11.40
C ALA A 152 10.83 -12.13 12.37
N LEU A 153 10.58 -10.92 12.88
CA LEU A 153 11.41 -10.29 13.91
C LEU A 153 11.51 -11.14 15.18
N ALA A 154 10.36 -11.65 15.66
CA ALA A 154 10.32 -12.54 16.83
C ALA A 154 11.05 -13.85 16.58
N TYR A 155 10.91 -14.43 15.38
CA TYR A 155 11.54 -15.69 15.00
C TYR A 155 13.04 -15.56 14.74
N GLY A 156 13.47 -14.50 14.02
CA GLY A 156 14.82 -14.38 13.47
C GLY A 156 15.88 -13.97 14.48
N LEU A 157 15.51 -13.28 15.56
CA LEU A 157 16.47 -12.83 16.58
C LEU A 157 17.18 -13.95 17.32
N GLU A 158 16.59 -15.13 17.39
CA GLU A 158 17.20 -16.29 18.04
C GLU A 158 18.22 -17.03 17.16
N LYS A 159 18.22 -16.83 15.83
CA LYS A 159 18.88 -17.74 14.88
C LYS A 159 19.94 -17.11 13.96
N GLY A 160 19.94 -15.80 13.74
CA GLY A 160 20.71 -15.16 12.67
C GLY A 160 22.23 -15.27 12.78
N LYS A 161 22.81 -16.15 11.97
CA LYS A 161 24.25 -16.20 11.71
C LYS A 161 24.62 -16.04 10.21
N GLU A 162 23.67 -16.27 9.30
CA GLU A 162 23.83 -16.21 7.85
C GLU A 162 22.54 -15.63 7.23
N ASP A 163 22.60 -15.21 5.98
CA ASP A 163 21.41 -14.76 5.25
C ASP A 163 20.43 -15.91 5.08
N GLU A 164 19.23 -15.78 5.65
CA GLU A 164 18.17 -16.79 5.63
C GLU A 164 16.90 -16.25 5.02
N LEU A 165 16.23 -17.05 4.18
CA LEU A 165 14.93 -16.74 3.62
C LEU A 165 13.82 -17.39 4.46
N ILE A 166 12.97 -16.57 5.05
CA ILE A 166 11.85 -16.97 5.90
C ILE A 166 10.54 -16.69 5.19
N LEU A 167 9.76 -17.75 4.98
CA LEU A 167 8.37 -17.62 4.54
C LEU A 167 7.46 -17.55 5.76
N VAL A 168 6.75 -16.46 5.93
CA VAL A 168 5.67 -16.31 6.92
C VAL A 168 4.34 -16.54 6.22
N PHE A 169 3.57 -17.49 6.72
CA PHE A 169 2.23 -17.83 6.27
C PHE A 169 1.26 -17.52 7.41
N ASP A 170 0.59 -16.36 7.31
CA ASP A 170 -0.29 -15.84 8.34
C ASP A 170 -1.76 -15.99 7.94
N LEU A 171 -2.47 -16.94 8.58
CA LEU A 171 -3.91 -17.12 8.41
C LEU A 171 -4.59 -16.83 9.74
N GLY A 172 -5.05 -15.59 9.88
CA GLY A 172 -5.76 -15.10 11.06
C GLY A 172 -7.25 -15.43 11.07
N GLY A 173 -8.01 -14.69 11.88
CA GLY A 173 -9.47 -14.83 11.94
C GLY A 173 -10.18 -14.16 10.76
N GLY A 174 -9.60 -13.11 10.18
CA GLY A 174 -10.25 -12.33 9.12
C GLY A 174 -9.41 -12.07 7.88
N THR A 175 -8.10 -12.22 7.98
CA THR A 175 -7.13 -11.90 6.93
C THR A 175 -6.15 -13.04 6.71
N PHE A 176 -5.59 -13.10 5.51
CA PHE A 176 -4.55 -14.01 5.12
C PHE A 176 -3.39 -13.26 4.46
N ASP A 177 -2.17 -13.45 4.94
CA ASP A 177 -0.95 -12.89 4.37
C ASP A 177 0.12 -13.96 4.16
N VAL A 178 0.86 -13.83 3.05
CA VAL A 178 2.10 -14.58 2.82
C VAL A 178 3.19 -13.56 2.57
N SER A 179 4.30 -13.67 3.30
CA SER A 179 5.45 -12.79 3.11
C SER A 179 6.74 -13.60 3.08
N LEU A 180 7.60 -13.26 2.14
CA LEU A 180 8.97 -13.76 2.11
C LEU A 180 9.89 -12.66 2.61
N LEU A 181 10.66 -12.98 3.65
CA LEU A 181 11.59 -12.07 4.28
C LEU A 181 13.00 -12.66 4.22
N GLU A 182 13.96 -11.80 4.05
CA GLU A 182 15.38 -12.12 4.18
C GLU A 182 15.88 -11.55 5.50
N ILE A 183 16.51 -12.40 6.29
CA ILE A 183 17.18 -12.02 7.53
C ILE A 183 18.67 -12.19 7.30
N GLY A 184 19.42 -11.11 7.45
CA GLY A 184 20.86 -11.10 7.28
C GLY A 184 21.56 -10.27 8.36
N LYS A 185 22.82 -10.02 8.16
CA LYS A 185 23.60 -9.06 8.96
C LYS A 185 24.21 -8.04 8.03
N ASP A 186 24.17 -6.78 8.44
CA ASP A 186 24.91 -5.73 7.75
C ASP A 186 26.42 -5.79 8.07
N ASP A 187 27.18 -4.93 7.39
CA ASP A 187 28.65 -4.84 7.56
C ASP A 187 29.07 -4.49 9.00
N ASP A 188 28.19 -3.85 9.77
CA ASP A 188 28.39 -3.48 11.19
C ASP A 188 27.93 -4.59 12.17
N GLY A 189 27.37 -5.68 11.66
CA GLY A 189 26.90 -6.84 12.42
C GLY A 189 25.50 -6.73 13.00
N PHE A 190 24.72 -5.70 12.60
CA PHE A 190 23.31 -5.58 12.96
C PHE A 190 22.47 -6.56 12.14
N SER A 191 21.51 -7.19 12.79
CA SER A 191 20.53 -8.02 12.07
C SER A 191 19.64 -7.15 11.22
N THR A 192 19.59 -7.43 9.91
CA THR A 192 18.69 -6.78 8.95
C THR A 192 17.53 -7.71 8.64
N ILE A 193 16.32 -7.16 8.61
CA ILE A 193 15.12 -7.90 8.17
C ILE A 193 14.52 -7.12 7.01
N GLN A 194 14.56 -7.71 5.81
CA GLN A 194 14.03 -7.11 4.60
C GLN A 194 12.88 -7.94 4.04
N VAL A 195 11.74 -7.31 3.79
CA VAL A 195 10.65 -7.94 3.07
C VAL A 195 11.01 -8.01 1.57
N ARG A 196 11.08 -9.22 1.01
CA ARG A 196 11.39 -9.46 -0.41
C ARG A 196 10.14 -9.40 -1.27
N ALA A 197 9.06 -9.99 -0.78
CA ALA A 197 7.74 -9.94 -1.42
C ALA A 197 6.65 -10.23 -0.40
N THR A 198 5.46 -9.70 -0.64
CA THR A 198 4.27 -9.99 0.16
C THR A 198 3.04 -10.09 -0.72
N ALA A 199 2.10 -10.95 -0.35
CA ALA A 199 0.79 -11.09 -0.96
C ALA A 199 -0.21 -11.58 0.08
N GLY A 200 -1.51 -11.32 -0.10
CA GLY A 200 -2.48 -11.70 0.92
C GLY A 200 -3.93 -11.68 0.45
N ASP A 201 -4.88 -11.82 1.35
CA ASP A 201 -6.33 -11.73 1.17
C ASP A 201 -6.99 -11.14 2.43
N ASN A 202 -7.39 -9.85 2.36
CA ASN A 202 -7.97 -9.12 3.50
C ASN A 202 -9.38 -9.62 3.90
N ARG A 203 -9.95 -10.57 3.14
CA ARG A 203 -11.29 -11.14 3.35
C ARG A 203 -11.25 -12.67 3.36
N LEU A 204 -10.17 -13.25 3.85
CA LEU A 204 -10.01 -14.68 4.02
C LEU A 204 -9.43 -14.96 5.41
N GLY A 205 -10.18 -15.63 6.25
CA GLY A 205 -9.73 -16.00 7.60
C GLY A 205 -10.69 -16.94 8.29
N GLY A 206 -10.38 -17.30 9.51
CA GLY A 206 -11.13 -18.29 10.31
C GLY A 206 -12.63 -18.06 10.40
N ASP A 207 -13.09 -16.78 10.35
CA ASP A 207 -14.51 -16.43 10.35
C ASP A 207 -15.24 -16.99 9.10
N ASP A 208 -14.53 -17.12 7.97
CA ASP A 208 -15.11 -17.67 6.73
C ASP A 208 -15.28 -19.20 6.86
N TRP A 209 -14.33 -19.89 7.53
CA TRP A 209 -14.47 -21.31 7.89
C TRP A 209 -15.65 -21.53 8.86
N ASP A 210 -15.78 -20.66 9.87
CA ASP A 210 -16.92 -20.70 10.80
C ASP A 210 -18.24 -20.53 10.07
N GLN A 211 -18.33 -19.59 9.12
CA GLN A 211 -19.53 -19.35 8.34
C GLN A 211 -19.94 -20.60 7.53
N ARG A 212 -19.00 -21.39 6.99
CA ARG A 212 -19.32 -22.65 6.31
C ARG A 212 -19.99 -23.67 7.23
N ILE A 213 -19.54 -23.73 8.49
CA ILE A 213 -20.17 -24.58 9.50
C ILE A 213 -21.58 -24.06 9.83
N VAL A 214 -21.73 -22.74 10.02
CA VAL A 214 -23.03 -22.11 10.29
C VAL A 214 -24.04 -22.40 9.16
N ASP A 215 -23.61 -22.22 7.91
CA ASP A 215 -24.46 -22.47 6.74
C ASP A 215 -24.88 -23.95 6.68
N TRP A 216 -23.95 -24.87 6.92
CA TRP A 216 -24.25 -26.28 6.99
C TRP A 216 -25.25 -26.62 8.12
N LEU A 217 -25.08 -26.04 9.32
CA LEU A 217 -26.00 -26.27 10.45
C LEU A 217 -27.41 -25.74 10.17
N ILE A 218 -27.52 -24.57 9.54
CA ILE A 218 -28.82 -24.02 9.10
C ILE A 218 -29.51 -24.97 8.13
N GLU A 219 -28.76 -25.54 7.18
CA GLU A 219 -29.29 -26.52 6.23
C GLU A 219 -29.76 -27.82 6.93
N GLN A 220 -28.99 -28.31 7.94
CA GLN A 220 -29.41 -29.49 8.73
C GLN A 220 -30.74 -29.23 9.45
N VAL A 221 -30.87 -28.09 10.15
CA VAL A 221 -32.13 -27.73 10.85
C VAL A 221 -33.26 -27.56 9.84
N LYS A 222 -33.04 -26.88 8.74
CA LYS A 222 -34.07 -26.69 7.71
C LYS A 222 -34.56 -28.01 7.11
N SER A 223 -33.67 -28.96 6.90
CA SER A 223 -34.03 -30.27 6.32
C SER A 223 -34.76 -31.18 7.31
N LYS A 224 -34.46 -31.10 8.62
CA LYS A 224 -35.03 -31.95 9.66
C LYS A 224 -36.34 -31.39 10.24
N ASP A 225 -36.32 -30.08 10.55
CA ASP A 225 -37.40 -29.41 11.31
C ASP A 225 -38.16 -28.39 10.48
N GLY A 226 -37.78 -28.17 9.21
CA GLY A 226 -38.39 -27.16 8.32
C GLY A 226 -38.15 -25.71 8.76
N ALA A 227 -37.34 -25.47 9.79
CA ALA A 227 -37.07 -24.15 10.37
C ALA A 227 -35.96 -23.41 9.63
N ASP A 228 -36.25 -22.19 9.20
CA ASP A 228 -35.25 -21.29 8.62
C ASP A 228 -34.69 -20.35 9.69
N LEU A 229 -33.49 -20.64 10.16
CA LEU A 229 -32.77 -19.87 11.19
C LEU A 229 -32.00 -18.64 10.64
N SER A 230 -32.00 -18.44 9.34
CA SER A 230 -31.19 -17.38 8.71
C SER A 230 -31.60 -15.96 9.12
N LYS A 231 -32.79 -15.80 9.69
CA LYS A 231 -33.35 -14.52 10.14
C LYS A 231 -33.50 -14.40 11.67
N ASP A 232 -33.06 -15.40 12.42
CA ASP A 232 -33.08 -15.40 13.89
C ASP A 232 -31.68 -14.96 14.43
N PRO A 233 -31.53 -13.69 14.86
CA PRO A 233 -30.20 -13.19 15.29
C PRO A 233 -29.64 -13.94 16.49
N VAL A 234 -30.49 -14.41 17.41
CA VAL A 234 -30.08 -15.13 18.61
C VAL A 234 -29.61 -16.54 18.24
N ALA A 235 -30.38 -17.23 17.39
CA ALA A 235 -29.97 -18.53 16.86
C ALA A 235 -28.67 -18.44 16.07
N LEU A 236 -28.53 -17.45 15.18
CA LEU A 236 -27.30 -17.21 14.42
C LEU A 236 -26.09 -16.97 15.32
N GLN A 237 -26.23 -16.18 16.38
CA GLN A 237 -25.13 -15.93 17.32
C GLN A 237 -24.71 -17.20 18.06
N ARG A 238 -25.67 -18.05 18.45
CA ARG A 238 -25.40 -19.35 19.08
C ARG A 238 -24.73 -20.32 18.10
N LEU A 239 -25.18 -20.34 16.84
CA LEU A 239 -24.59 -21.16 15.78
C LEU A 239 -23.13 -20.74 15.50
N ARG A 240 -22.85 -19.41 15.43
CA ARG A 240 -21.47 -18.91 15.24
C ARG A 240 -20.54 -19.31 16.37
N ALA A 241 -20.99 -19.18 17.61
CA ALA A 241 -20.20 -19.59 18.76
C ALA A 241 -19.90 -21.12 18.75
N ALA A 242 -20.90 -21.92 18.40
CA ALA A 242 -20.73 -23.36 18.29
C ALA A 242 -19.86 -23.77 17.09
N ALA A 243 -19.96 -23.06 15.97
CA ALA A 243 -19.14 -23.28 14.79
C ALA A 243 -17.64 -22.98 15.06
N GLU A 244 -17.33 -21.86 15.70
CA GLU A 244 -15.95 -21.52 16.10
C GLU A 244 -15.38 -22.60 17.03
N GLN A 245 -16.17 -23.04 18.00
CA GLN A 245 -15.75 -24.09 18.93
C GLN A 245 -15.51 -25.42 18.20
N ALA A 246 -16.42 -25.82 17.31
CA ALA A 246 -16.29 -27.05 16.51
C ALA A 246 -15.04 -27.01 15.62
N LYS A 247 -14.77 -25.87 14.94
CA LYS A 247 -13.54 -25.66 14.16
C LYS A 247 -12.29 -25.89 15.03
N LYS A 248 -12.25 -25.31 16.23
CA LYS A 248 -11.13 -25.48 17.17
C LYS A 248 -10.94 -26.93 17.58
N GLU A 249 -12.01 -27.63 17.92
CA GLU A 249 -11.98 -29.03 18.32
C GLU A 249 -11.52 -29.95 17.19
N LEU A 250 -11.98 -29.70 15.94
CA LEU A 250 -11.57 -30.45 14.76
C LEU A 250 -10.09 -30.24 14.38
N SER A 251 -9.40 -29.26 14.97
CA SER A 251 -7.94 -29.15 14.82
C SER A 251 -7.18 -30.29 15.54
N SER A 252 -7.75 -30.87 16.56
CA SER A 252 -7.17 -32.00 17.31
C SER A 252 -7.97 -33.31 17.20
N ALA A 253 -9.31 -33.23 17.12
CA ALA A 253 -10.20 -34.39 17.04
C ALA A 253 -10.60 -34.68 15.57
N MET A 254 -10.99 -35.94 15.30
CA MET A 254 -11.50 -36.37 13.99
C MET A 254 -12.99 -36.08 13.80
N SER A 255 -13.71 -35.83 14.88
CA SER A 255 -15.13 -35.45 14.89
C SER A 255 -15.46 -34.71 16.17
N THR A 256 -16.51 -33.89 16.10
CA THR A 256 -17.08 -33.20 17.27
C THR A 256 -18.60 -33.22 17.19
N ASN A 257 -19.26 -33.16 18.36
CA ASN A 257 -20.72 -33.07 18.45
C ASN A 257 -21.13 -31.63 18.77
N ILE A 258 -22.03 -31.08 17.96
CA ILE A 258 -22.59 -29.73 18.10
C ILE A 258 -24.01 -29.89 18.63
N SER A 259 -24.24 -29.66 19.93
CA SER A 259 -25.54 -29.82 20.58
C SER A 259 -26.02 -28.48 21.15
N LEU A 260 -27.11 -27.96 20.61
CA LEU A 260 -27.73 -26.69 21.02
C LEU A 260 -29.22 -26.89 21.33
N GLN A 261 -29.54 -26.98 22.63
CA GLN A 261 -30.91 -27.14 23.09
C GLN A 261 -31.67 -25.79 23.00
N TYR A 262 -32.94 -25.83 22.61
CA TYR A 262 -33.82 -24.65 22.48
C TYR A 262 -33.14 -23.58 21.60
N LEU A 263 -32.69 -23.97 20.42
CA LEU A 263 -32.02 -23.06 19.48
C LEU A 263 -32.94 -21.98 18.95
N SER A 264 -34.19 -22.35 18.62
CA SER A 264 -35.28 -21.47 18.21
C SER A 264 -36.63 -22.09 18.57
N VAL A 265 -37.73 -21.37 18.28
CA VAL A 265 -39.11 -21.85 18.48
C VAL A 265 -39.89 -21.58 17.19
N THR A 266 -40.54 -22.64 16.68
CA THR A 266 -41.46 -22.56 15.52
C THR A 266 -42.92 -22.81 15.94
N ALA A 267 -43.84 -22.74 14.99
CA ALA A 267 -45.25 -23.09 15.23
C ALA A 267 -45.40 -24.57 15.66
N ASP A 268 -44.49 -25.44 15.26
CA ASP A 268 -44.50 -26.87 15.56
C ASP A 268 -43.80 -27.22 16.87
N GLY A 269 -43.17 -26.23 17.53
CA GLY A 269 -42.51 -26.40 18.84
C GLY A 269 -41.07 -25.90 18.87
N PRO A 270 -40.34 -26.25 19.95
CA PRO A 270 -38.92 -25.87 20.09
C PRO A 270 -38.02 -26.64 19.12
N VAL A 271 -37.08 -25.92 18.53
CA VAL A 271 -36.06 -26.47 17.64
C VAL A 271 -34.79 -26.77 18.44
N HIS A 272 -34.26 -27.97 18.29
CA HIS A 272 -33.04 -28.43 18.91
C HIS A 272 -32.04 -28.84 17.81
N LEU A 273 -30.77 -28.59 18.04
CA LEU A 273 -29.69 -29.05 17.17
C LEU A 273 -28.85 -30.11 17.90
N ASP A 274 -28.62 -31.21 17.24
CA ASP A 274 -27.69 -32.27 17.70
C ASP A 274 -27.07 -32.92 16.46
N GLU A 275 -25.88 -32.44 16.07
CA GLU A 275 -25.18 -32.82 14.84
C GLU A 275 -23.75 -33.24 15.15
N THR A 276 -23.29 -34.30 14.49
CA THR A 276 -21.89 -34.71 14.51
C THR A 276 -21.21 -34.20 13.24
N LEU A 277 -20.19 -33.35 13.41
CA LEU A 277 -19.35 -32.87 12.31
C LEU A 277 -18.01 -33.61 12.34
N THR A 278 -17.66 -34.26 11.23
CA THR A 278 -16.34 -34.91 11.07
C THR A 278 -15.33 -33.91 10.45
N ARG A 279 -14.03 -34.08 10.76
CA ARG A 279 -12.96 -33.30 10.12
C ARG A 279 -12.99 -33.43 8.60
N ALA A 280 -13.21 -34.65 8.06
CA ALA A 280 -13.30 -34.89 6.63
C ALA A 280 -14.44 -34.07 5.98
N LYS A 281 -15.61 -33.99 6.62
CA LYS A 281 -16.73 -33.17 6.12
C LYS A 281 -16.42 -31.68 6.21
N PHE A 282 -15.80 -31.25 7.30
CA PHE A 282 -15.36 -29.87 7.46
C PHE A 282 -14.34 -29.46 6.36
N GLU A 283 -13.33 -30.29 6.11
CA GLU A 283 -12.33 -30.05 5.06
C GLU A 283 -12.95 -30.06 3.66
N GLU A 284 -13.93 -30.93 3.39
CA GLU A 284 -14.69 -30.97 2.13
C GLU A 284 -15.40 -29.63 1.86
N MET A 285 -16.19 -29.13 2.84
CA MET A 285 -16.97 -27.90 2.63
C MET A 285 -16.17 -26.61 2.72
N THR A 286 -14.90 -26.67 3.07
CA THR A 286 -13.99 -25.51 3.14
C THR A 286 -12.80 -25.61 2.17
N ALA A 287 -12.82 -26.58 1.26
CA ALA A 287 -11.73 -26.83 0.31
C ALA A 287 -11.45 -25.64 -0.62
N ASP A 288 -12.48 -24.92 -1.01
CA ASP A 288 -12.37 -23.72 -1.83
C ASP A 288 -11.70 -22.56 -1.08
N LEU A 289 -12.00 -22.37 0.21
CA LEU A 289 -11.34 -21.37 1.06
C LEU A 289 -9.84 -21.68 1.19
N LEU A 290 -9.51 -22.93 1.42
CA LEU A 290 -8.11 -23.37 1.48
C LEU A 290 -7.40 -23.17 0.13
N ALA A 291 -8.07 -23.43 -0.99
CA ALA A 291 -7.51 -23.25 -2.32
C ALA A 291 -7.18 -21.76 -2.61
N ARG A 292 -7.93 -20.81 -2.07
CA ARG A 292 -7.67 -19.37 -2.21
C ARG A 292 -6.31 -18.95 -1.68
N THR A 293 -5.73 -19.68 -0.72
CA THR A 293 -4.41 -19.35 -0.16
C THR A 293 -3.25 -19.65 -1.10
N LYS A 294 -3.46 -20.47 -2.16
CA LYS A 294 -2.39 -20.87 -3.10
C LYS A 294 -1.92 -19.73 -3.98
N THR A 295 -2.85 -18.96 -4.53
CA THR A 295 -2.52 -17.87 -5.47
C THR A 295 -1.62 -16.81 -4.83
N PRO A 296 -1.87 -16.31 -3.60
CA PRO A 296 -0.93 -15.41 -2.93
C PRO A 296 0.44 -16.05 -2.69
N PHE A 297 0.50 -17.32 -2.30
CA PHE A 297 1.76 -18.03 -2.14
C PHE A 297 2.57 -18.06 -3.44
N GLU A 298 1.97 -18.52 -4.53
CA GLU A 298 2.63 -18.60 -5.85
C GLU A 298 3.10 -17.22 -6.33
N LYS A 299 2.31 -16.19 -6.05
CA LYS A 299 2.66 -14.80 -6.36
C LYS A 299 3.90 -14.33 -5.60
N VAL A 300 4.00 -14.59 -4.31
CA VAL A 300 5.17 -14.21 -3.48
C VAL A 300 6.44 -14.85 -4.00
N ILE A 301 6.40 -16.13 -4.33
CA ILE A 301 7.55 -16.85 -4.89
C ILE A 301 7.99 -16.24 -6.23
N LYS A 302 7.02 -15.96 -7.11
CA LYS A 302 7.28 -15.33 -8.41
C LYS A 302 7.83 -13.92 -8.27
N ASP A 303 7.23 -13.10 -7.42
CA ASP A 303 7.60 -11.69 -7.22
C ASP A 303 8.99 -11.55 -6.57
N ALA A 304 9.34 -12.47 -5.67
CA ALA A 304 10.68 -12.55 -5.08
C ALA A 304 11.75 -13.08 -6.05
N GLY A 305 11.34 -13.70 -7.17
CA GLY A 305 12.25 -14.26 -8.16
C GLY A 305 13.04 -15.47 -7.68
N ILE A 306 12.52 -16.23 -6.70
CA ILE A 306 13.19 -17.38 -6.11
C ILE A 306 12.49 -18.71 -6.49
N SER A 307 13.19 -19.81 -6.27
CA SER A 307 12.58 -21.14 -6.24
C SER A 307 12.15 -21.50 -4.81
N VAL A 308 11.13 -22.34 -4.68
CA VAL A 308 10.63 -22.82 -3.38
C VAL A 308 11.72 -23.54 -2.55
N SER A 309 12.73 -24.11 -3.23
CA SER A 309 13.86 -24.80 -2.57
C SER A 309 14.80 -23.86 -1.82
N GLU A 310 14.79 -22.56 -2.14
CA GLU A 310 15.64 -21.55 -1.50
C GLU A 310 15.06 -21.05 -0.16
N ILE A 311 13.79 -21.37 0.14
CA ILE A 311 13.19 -21.03 1.44
C ILE A 311 13.89 -21.84 2.54
N ASP A 312 14.48 -21.19 3.53
CA ASP A 312 15.14 -21.85 4.65
C ASP A 312 14.15 -22.24 5.74
N HIS A 313 13.24 -21.35 6.08
CA HIS A 313 12.27 -21.54 7.14
C HIS A 313 10.85 -21.17 6.73
N VAL A 314 9.89 -21.89 7.32
CA VAL A 314 8.45 -21.62 7.17
C VAL A 314 7.86 -21.40 8.55
N VAL A 315 7.26 -20.22 8.76
CA VAL A 315 6.63 -19.83 10.02
C VAL A 315 5.13 -19.72 9.82
N LEU A 316 4.35 -20.46 10.60
CA LEU A 316 2.89 -20.36 10.61
C LEU A 316 2.45 -19.37 11.69
N VAL A 317 1.61 -18.42 11.30
CA VAL A 317 1.08 -17.36 12.13
C VAL A 317 -0.45 -17.34 12.02
N GLY A 318 -1.12 -16.86 13.06
CA GLY A 318 -2.58 -16.80 13.13
C GLY A 318 -3.21 -18.13 13.58
N GLY A 319 -4.26 -18.04 14.40
CA GLY A 319 -4.92 -19.19 15.01
C GLY A 319 -5.49 -20.20 14.01
N SER A 320 -5.84 -19.75 12.79
CA SER A 320 -6.40 -20.63 11.75
C SER A 320 -5.35 -21.56 11.13
N THR A 321 -4.06 -21.29 11.28
CA THR A 321 -2.98 -22.20 10.84
C THR A 321 -2.88 -23.47 11.71
N ARG A 322 -3.60 -23.52 12.83
CA ARG A 322 -3.73 -24.73 13.66
C ARG A 322 -4.57 -25.83 12.99
N MET A 323 -5.35 -25.49 11.98
CA MET A 323 -6.10 -26.48 11.18
C MET A 323 -5.12 -27.40 10.43
N PRO A 324 -5.23 -28.75 10.58
CA PRO A 324 -4.32 -29.68 9.93
C PRO A 324 -4.20 -29.51 8.42
N ALA A 325 -5.32 -29.25 7.74
CA ALA A 325 -5.35 -29.05 6.30
C ALA A 325 -4.47 -27.87 5.84
N VAL A 326 -4.34 -26.82 6.66
CA VAL A 326 -3.46 -25.67 6.37
C VAL A 326 -1.99 -26.08 6.45
N ALA A 327 -1.59 -26.73 7.54
CA ALA A 327 -0.21 -27.19 7.72
C ALA A 327 0.21 -28.17 6.60
N GLU A 328 -0.66 -29.09 6.22
CA GLU A 328 -0.43 -30.04 5.12
C GLU A 328 -0.31 -29.32 3.75
N LEU A 329 -1.16 -28.32 3.51
CA LEU A 329 -1.07 -27.53 2.30
C LEU A 329 0.27 -26.78 2.23
N VAL A 330 0.65 -26.08 3.30
CA VAL A 330 1.89 -25.31 3.35
C VAL A 330 3.11 -26.22 3.15
N LYS A 331 3.14 -27.36 3.82
CA LYS A 331 4.18 -28.38 3.62
C LYS A 331 4.27 -28.82 2.15
N LYS A 332 3.13 -29.05 1.50
CA LYS A 332 3.09 -29.42 0.07
C LYS A 332 3.59 -28.28 -0.84
N LEU A 333 3.16 -27.05 -0.60
CA LEU A 333 3.55 -25.87 -1.37
C LEU A 333 5.05 -25.56 -1.23
N THR A 334 5.64 -25.84 -0.07
CA THR A 334 7.07 -25.62 0.22
C THR A 334 7.97 -26.83 -0.09
N GLY A 335 7.50 -27.74 -0.94
CA GLY A 335 8.30 -28.90 -1.39
C GLY A 335 8.57 -29.95 -0.30
N GLY A 336 7.69 -30.06 0.69
CA GLY A 336 7.80 -31.02 1.82
C GLY A 336 8.48 -30.45 3.07
N ARG A 337 8.77 -29.17 3.10
CA ARG A 337 9.38 -28.50 4.26
C ARG A 337 8.38 -28.45 5.43
N GLU A 338 8.81 -28.89 6.59
CA GLU A 338 7.98 -28.83 7.80
C GLU A 338 7.92 -27.39 8.32
N PRO A 339 6.72 -26.84 8.59
CA PRO A 339 6.62 -25.55 9.25
C PRO A 339 7.25 -25.57 10.65
N ASN A 340 7.85 -24.46 11.02
CA ASN A 340 8.45 -24.29 12.33
C ASN A 340 7.39 -24.35 13.45
N LYS A 341 7.67 -25.12 14.50
CA LYS A 341 6.79 -25.31 15.67
C LYS A 341 7.28 -24.60 16.92
N GLY A 342 8.37 -23.83 16.82
CA GLY A 342 9.01 -23.18 17.97
C GLY A 342 8.34 -21.88 18.42
N VAL A 343 7.41 -21.33 17.62
CA VAL A 343 6.68 -20.10 17.94
C VAL A 343 5.21 -20.38 18.19
N ASN A 344 4.61 -19.62 19.11
CA ASN A 344 3.17 -19.65 19.30
C ASN A 344 2.50 -18.76 18.25
N PRO A 345 1.68 -19.30 17.34
CA PRO A 345 1.08 -18.53 16.24
C PRO A 345 0.08 -17.44 16.70
N ASP A 346 -0.39 -17.49 17.95
CA ASP A 346 -1.31 -16.50 18.53
C ASP A 346 -0.58 -15.36 19.25
N GLU A 347 0.73 -15.47 19.48
CA GLU A 347 1.50 -14.54 20.31
C GLU A 347 2.71 -13.93 19.59
N VAL A 348 3.23 -14.61 18.58
CA VAL A 348 4.49 -14.26 17.90
C VAL A 348 4.47 -12.85 17.32
N VAL A 349 3.32 -12.39 16.87
CA VAL A 349 3.12 -11.05 16.29
C VAL A 349 3.26 -9.96 17.37
N ALA A 350 2.61 -10.14 18.53
CA ALA A 350 2.73 -9.20 19.66
C ALA A 350 4.16 -9.17 20.22
N VAL A 351 4.83 -10.33 20.27
CA VAL A 351 6.25 -10.44 20.64
C VAL A 351 7.12 -9.60 19.72
N GLY A 352 6.96 -9.74 18.39
CA GLY A 352 7.70 -8.97 17.42
C GLY A 352 7.42 -7.46 17.51
N ALA A 353 6.18 -7.08 17.75
CA ALA A 353 5.81 -5.68 17.97
C ALA A 353 6.48 -5.09 19.23
N ALA A 354 6.60 -5.87 20.32
CA ALA A 354 7.29 -5.44 21.54
C ALA A 354 8.81 -5.29 21.32
N LEU A 355 9.42 -6.20 20.56
CA LEU A 355 10.82 -6.09 20.16
C LEU A 355 11.06 -4.81 19.34
N GLN A 356 10.17 -4.52 18.39
CA GLN A 356 10.24 -3.28 17.61
C GLN A 356 10.06 -2.02 18.49
N ALA A 357 9.19 -2.06 19.48
CA ALA A 357 9.05 -0.96 20.44
C ALA A 357 10.36 -0.73 21.21
N GLY A 358 11.02 -1.79 21.66
CA GLY A 358 12.34 -1.71 22.30
C GLY A 358 13.45 -1.15 21.40
N VAL A 359 13.43 -1.51 20.11
CA VAL A 359 14.37 -0.94 19.13
C VAL A 359 14.15 0.57 18.98
N ILE A 360 12.90 1.03 18.87
CA ILE A 360 12.59 2.46 18.72
C ILE A 360 12.93 3.24 19.99
N GLN A 361 12.74 2.67 21.18
CA GLN A 361 13.10 3.31 22.45
C GLN A 361 14.61 3.27 22.75
N GLY A 362 15.38 2.49 21.99
CA GLY A 362 16.82 2.35 22.15
C GLY A 362 17.24 1.33 23.22
N ASP A 363 16.29 0.51 23.71
CA ASP A 363 16.55 -0.63 24.61
C ASP A 363 17.28 -1.76 23.86
N ARG A 364 17.10 -1.83 22.52
CA ARG A 364 17.80 -2.71 21.60
C ARG A 364 18.37 -1.90 20.44
N LYS A 365 19.55 -2.28 19.95
CA LYS A 365 20.22 -1.59 18.83
C LYS A 365 20.69 -2.57 17.74
N ASP A 366 20.31 -3.81 17.88
CA ASP A 366 20.85 -4.94 17.12
C ASP A 366 20.02 -5.32 15.89
N VAL A 367 18.93 -4.58 15.59
CA VAL A 367 18.02 -4.91 14.48
C VAL A 367 17.64 -3.66 13.67
N LEU A 368 17.74 -3.77 12.35
CA LEU A 368 17.22 -2.81 11.37
C LEU A 368 16.09 -3.48 10.55
N LEU A 369 14.90 -2.90 10.58
CA LEU A 369 13.75 -3.38 9.83
C LEU A 369 13.55 -2.55 8.56
N ILE A 370 13.47 -3.22 7.41
CA ILE A 370 13.22 -2.62 6.09
C ILE A 370 11.95 -3.25 5.51
N ASP A 371 10.88 -2.49 5.44
CA ASP A 371 9.63 -2.87 4.77
C ASP A 371 9.59 -2.35 3.33
N VAL A 372 8.62 -2.76 2.51
CA VAL A 372 8.51 -2.37 1.10
C VAL A 372 7.11 -1.93 0.70
N THR A 373 7.04 -1.08 -0.33
CA THR A 373 5.76 -0.66 -0.93
C THR A 373 5.11 -1.81 -1.71
N PRO A 374 3.78 -2.05 -1.58
CA PRO A 374 3.10 -3.13 -2.29
C PRO A 374 2.86 -2.83 -3.78
N LEU A 375 2.74 -1.56 -4.16
CA LEU A 375 2.49 -1.06 -5.52
C LEU A 375 3.26 0.22 -5.79
N SER A 376 3.49 0.50 -7.10
CA SER A 376 4.10 1.74 -7.55
C SER A 376 3.19 2.95 -7.30
N LEU A 377 3.80 4.08 -6.98
CA LEU A 377 3.15 5.37 -6.76
C LEU A 377 3.63 6.38 -7.79
N GLY A 378 2.73 7.19 -8.31
CA GLY A 378 3.07 8.18 -9.32
C GLY A 378 1.98 9.22 -9.54
N ILE A 379 2.21 10.08 -10.53
CA ILE A 379 1.28 11.13 -10.92
C ILE A 379 0.87 11.01 -12.40
N GLU A 380 -0.24 11.68 -12.74
CA GLU A 380 -0.64 11.85 -14.12
C GLU A 380 0.24 12.88 -14.83
N THR A 381 0.69 12.54 -16.03
CA THR A 381 1.38 13.44 -16.95
C THR A 381 0.59 13.60 -18.25
N MET A 382 1.10 14.41 -19.20
CA MET A 382 0.42 14.70 -20.47
C MET A 382 -0.03 13.42 -21.17
N GLY A 383 -1.32 13.40 -21.58
CA GLY A 383 -1.93 12.27 -22.28
C GLY A 383 -2.44 11.16 -21.36
N GLY A 384 -2.59 11.42 -20.05
CA GLY A 384 -3.09 10.41 -19.10
C GLY A 384 -2.09 9.31 -18.79
N VAL A 385 -0.79 9.55 -18.99
CA VAL A 385 0.28 8.60 -18.66
C VAL A 385 0.62 8.72 -17.18
N MET A 386 0.76 7.58 -16.51
CA MET A 386 1.28 7.52 -15.14
C MET A 386 2.81 7.55 -15.16
N ASP A 387 3.39 8.59 -14.61
CA ASP A 387 4.82 8.61 -14.31
C ASP A 387 5.06 8.09 -12.89
N LYS A 388 5.70 6.93 -12.79
CA LYS A 388 5.98 6.27 -11.50
C LYS A 388 7.15 6.97 -10.83
N VAL A 389 6.90 7.56 -9.67
CA VAL A 389 7.92 8.23 -8.84
C VAL A 389 8.56 7.27 -7.85
N ILE A 390 7.76 6.36 -7.29
CA ILE A 390 8.22 5.25 -6.43
C ILE A 390 7.74 3.95 -7.05
N GLU A 391 8.66 3.05 -7.33
CA GLU A 391 8.36 1.72 -7.86
C GLU A 391 7.88 0.77 -6.75
N ARG A 392 7.07 -0.24 -7.10
CA ARG A 392 6.69 -1.29 -6.15
C ARG A 392 7.94 -2.01 -5.60
N ASN A 393 7.81 -2.58 -4.42
CA ASN A 393 8.90 -3.24 -3.68
C ASN A 393 10.08 -2.31 -3.34
N THR A 394 9.86 -0.99 -3.34
CA THR A 394 10.85 -0.03 -2.82
C THR A 394 10.83 -0.09 -1.29
N ALA A 395 12.01 -0.19 -0.69
CA ALA A 395 12.19 -0.16 0.77
C ALA A 395 11.64 1.12 1.40
N ILE A 396 10.95 1.01 2.54
CA ILE A 396 10.41 2.14 3.31
C ILE A 396 11.03 2.22 4.71
N PRO A 397 11.21 3.43 5.29
CA PRO A 397 10.78 4.73 4.75
C PRO A 397 11.59 5.15 3.52
N THR A 398 10.94 5.87 2.60
CA THR A 398 11.59 6.34 1.38
C THR A 398 11.06 7.69 0.95
N LYS A 399 11.89 8.47 0.27
CA LYS A 399 11.52 9.75 -0.31
C LYS A 399 12.07 9.85 -1.71
N ALA A 400 11.22 10.18 -2.68
CA ALA A 400 11.60 10.39 -4.07
C ALA A 400 10.94 11.65 -4.62
N SER A 401 11.67 12.39 -5.45
CA SER A 401 11.17 13.61 -6.09
C SER A 401 11.44 13.58 -7.58
N ARG A 402 10.53 14.17 -8.36
CA ARG A 402 10.73 14.46 -9.78
C ARG A 402 10.29 15.88 -10.12
N VAL A 403 10.96 16.49 -11.08
CA VAL A 403 10.65 17.83 -11.55
C VAL A 403 9.81 17.75 -12.83
N TYR A 404 8.68 18.44 -12.80
CA TYR A 404 7.72 18.57 -13.89
C TYR A 404 7.60 20.03 -14.30
N SER A 405 6.80 20.32 -15.32
CA SER A 405 6.56 21.67 -15.79
C SER A 405 5.10 21.90 -16.19
N THR A 406 4.79 23.15 -16.53
CA THR A 406 3.45 23.54 -17.03
C THR A 406 3.19 23.05 -18.45
N ALA A 407 1.94 22.68 -18.74
CA ALA A 407 1.49 22.21 -20.05
C ALA A 407 1.02 23.35 -20.99
N ALA A 408 0.74 24.55 -20.46
CA ALA A 408 0.24 25.69 -21.21
C ALA A 408 0.99 26.99 -20.86
N ASP A 409 1.03 27.93 -21.80
CA ASP A 409 1.61 29.25 -21.58
C ASP A 409 0.80 30.07 -20.57
N GLY A 410 1.50 30.77 -19.68
CA GLY A 410 0.89 31.59 -18.64
C GLY A 410 0.12 30.84 -17.57
N GLN A 411 0.29 29.54 -17.47
CA GLN A 411 -0.37 28.70 -16.46
C GLN A 411 0.11 29.07 -15.06
N THR A 412 -0.84 29.41 -14.16
CA THR A 412 -0.57 29.87 -12.79
C THR A 412 -0.89 28.85 -11.71
N SER A 413 -1.43 27.69 -12.11
CA SER A 413 -1.67 26.55 -11.21
C SER A 413 -1.50 25.22 -11.92
N VAL A 414 -1.22 24.15 -11.16
CA VAL A 414 -1.18 22.76 -11.63
C VAL A 414 -1.98 21.88 -10.71
N LEU A 415 -2.80 21.01 -11.29
CA LEU A 415 -3.51 19.96 -10.58
C LEU A 415 -2.62 18.71 -10.55
N VAL A 416 -2.17 18.31 -9.39
CA VAL A 416 -1.40 17.07 -9.18
C VAL A 416 -2.39 15.97 -8.85
N GLN A 417 -2.50 14.98 -9.72
CA GLN A 417 -3.34 13.79 -9.54
C GLN A 417 -2.45 12.61 -9.19
N VAL A 418 -2.70 11.99 -8.03
CA VAL A 418 -1.88 10.92 -7.46
C VAL A 418 -2.53 9.57 -7.74
N PHE A 419 -1.73 8.63 -8.20
CA PHE A 419 -2.17 7.28 -8.57
C PHE A 419 -1.28 6.19 -7.96
N GLN A 420 -1.89 5.01 -7.80
CA GLN A 420 -1.23 3.79 -7.37
C GLN A 420 -1.55 2.66 -8.33
N GLY A 421 -0.55 1.90 -8.74
CA GLY A 421 -0.72 0.74 -9.63
C GLY A 421 0.44 0.53 -10.59
N GLU A 422 0.27 -0.46 -11.49
CA GLU A 422 1.35 -0.91 -12.38
C GLU A 422 1.11 -0.58 -13.86
N ARG A 423 -0.10 -0.12 -14.23
CA ARG A 423 -0.44 0.22 -15.62
C ARG A 423 0.21 1.54 -16.04
N GLN A 424 0.47 1.71 -17.33
CA GLN A 424 1.11 2.91 -17.87
C GLN A 424 0.16 4.12 -17.97
N PHE A 425 -1.15 3.88 -17.99
CA PHE A 425 -2.16 4.94 -18.07
C PHE A 425 -2.91 5.08 -16.74
N THR A 426 -3.14 6.33 -16.34
CA THR A 426 -3.80 6.66 -15.07
C THR A 426 -5.24 6.17 -15.00
N ALA A 427 -5.95 6.12 -16.13
CA ALA A 427 -7.31 5.59 -16.21
C ALA A 427 -7.42 4.11 -15.80
N ASP A 428 -6.32 3.36 -15.88
CA ASP A 428 -6.22 1.94 -15.58
C ASP A 428 -5.58 1.69 -14.19
N ASN A 429 -5.27 2.77 -13.44
CA ASN A 429 -4.69 2.74 -12.10
C ASN A 429 -5.65 3.32 -11.07
N LYS A 430 -5.37 3.10 -9.79
CA LYS A 430 -6.17 3.63 -8.70
C LYS A 430 -5.82 5.09 -8.42
N SER A 431 -6.81 5.99 -8.49
CA SER A 431 -6.64 7.35 -8.00
C SER A 431 -6.61 7.37 -6.48
N LEU A 432 -5.57 7.98 -5.92
CA LEU A 432 -5.41 8.21 -4.48
C LEU A 432 -5.91 9.59 -4.04
N GLY A 433 -6.17 10.47 -5.00
CA GLY A 433 -6.63 11.83 -4.76
C GLY A 433 -5.91 12.85 -5.64
N ASN A 434 -6.24 14.11 -5.44
CA ASN A 434 -5.61 15.22 -6.15
C ASN A 434 -5.49 16.45 -5.24
N PHE A 435 -4.58 17.35 -5.61
CA PHE A 435 -4.44 18.66 -4.97
C PHE A 435 -3.90 19.67 -5.98
N GLU A 436 -4.16 20.94 -5.73
CA GLU A 436 -3.75 22.03 -6.63
C GLU A 436 -2.59 22.84 -6.01
N LEU A 437 -1.50 22.98 -6.76
CA LEU A 437 -0.48 23.98 -6.51
C LEU A 437 -0.81 25.24 -7.29
N SER A 438 -1.05 26.34 -6.60
CA SER A 438 -1.40 27.64 -7.19
C SER A 438 -0.35 28.70 -6.92
N GLY A 439 -0.37 29.79 -7.74
CA GLY A 439 0.53 30.92 -7.59
C GLY A 439 1.90 30.71 -8.23
N ILE A 440 1.95 29.88 -9.25
CA ILE A 440 3.08 29.77 -10.18
C ILE A 440 3.18 31.08 -10.95
N ALA A 441 4.40 31.60 -11.15
CA ALA A 441 4.61 32.81 -11.94
C ALA A 441 4.26 32.51 -13.41
N PRO A 442 3.46 33.40 -14.08
CA PRO A 442 3.15 33.24 -15.50
C PRO A 442 4.44 33.17 -16.34
N ALA A 443 4.62 32.11 -17.09
CA ALA A 443 5.76 31.90 -17.98
C ALA A 443 5.33 31.04 -19.19
N PRO A 444 6.14 30.94 -20.23
CA PRO A 444 5.92 30.00 -21.32
C PRO A 444 5.86 28.56 -20.77
N ARG A 445 5.08 27.69 -21.41
CA ARG A 445 5.00 26.25 -21.06
C ARG A 445 6.39 25.64 -21.04
N GLY A 446 6.62 24.72 -20.12
CA GLY A 446 7.90 24.04 -19.96
C GLY A 446 8.98 24.83 -19.19
N VAL A 447 8.75 26.11 -18.86
CA VAL A 447 9.70 26.95 -18.12
C VAL A 447 9.57 26.79 -16.60
N PRO A 448 8.37 26.86 -15.99
CA PRO A 448 8.24 26.63 -14.55
C PRO A 448 8.72 25.24 -14.15
N GLN A 449 9.43 25.15 -13.03
CA GLN A 449 9.93 23.88 -12.46
C GLN A 449 9.14 23.53 -11.21
N ILE A 450 8.36 22.45 -11.29
CA ILE A 450 7.49 21.99 -10.22
C ILE A 450 8.04 20.65 -9.71
N GLU A 451 8.64 20.67 -8.54
CA GLU A 451 9.12 19.47 -7.86
C GLU A 451 7.95 18.78 -7.16
N VAL A 452 7.64 17.55 -7.57
CA VAL A 452 6.67 16.69 -6.87
C VAL A 452 7.45 15.66 -6.08
N THR A 453 7.19 15.62 -4.78
CA THR A 453 7.86 14.74 -3.82
C THR A 453 6.86 13.76 -3.23
N PHE A 454 7.20 12.48 -3.27
CA PHE A 454 6.56 11.42 -2.53
C PHE A 454 7.43 11.07 -1.32
N ASP A 455 6.85 11.06 -0.14
CA ASP A 455 7.51 10.74 1.13
C ASP A 455 6.67 9.67 1.83
N ILE A 456 7.20 8.45 1.93
CA ILE A 456 6.56 7.33 2.61
C ILE A 456 7.24 7.16 3.95
N ASP A 457 6.49 7.31 5.02
CA ASP A 457 7.02 7.16 6.37
C ASP A 457 7.27 5.68 6.74
N ALA A 458 7.84 5.46 7.92
CA ALA A 458 8.10 4.11 8.43
C ALA A 458 6.83 3.30 8.72
N ASN A 459 5.65 3.92 8.68
CA ASN A 459 4.36 3.26 8.85
C ASN A 459 3.71 2.88 7.50
N GLY A 460 4.36 3.26 6.38
CA GLY A 460 3.82 3.11 5.03
C GLY A 460 2.81 4.20 4.65
N ILE A 461 2.71 5.29 5.43
CA ILE A 461 1.80 6.40 5.13
C ILE A 461 2.44 7.31 4.08
N VAL A 462 1.69 7.59 3.02
CA VAL A 462 2.15 8.37 1.86
C VAL A 462 1.81 9.84 2.03
N HIS A 463 2.84 10.69 1.97
CA HIS A 463 2.72 12.14 1.88
C HIS A 463 3.18 12.60 0.49
N VAL A 464 2.40 13.43 -0.17
CA VAL A 464 2.76 13.98 -1.48
C VAL A 464 2.77 15.50 -1.40
N SER A 465 3.85 16.12 -1.85
CA SER A 465 3.95 17.58 -1.96
C SER A 465 4.33 18.01 -3.38
N ALA A 466 3.91 19.21 -3.75
CA ALA A 466 4.33 19.88 -4.96
C ALA A 466 4.86 21.27 -4.63
N LYS A 467 6.02 21.61 -5.16
CA LYS A 467 6.71 22.88 -4.92
C LYS A 467 7.14 23.53 -6.23
N ASP A 468 6.74 24.78 -6.43
CA ASP A 468 7.30 25.60 -7.50
C ASP A 468 8.68 26.12 -7.07
N LEU A 469 9.72 25.67 -7.75
CA LEU A 469 11.11 26.03 -7.44
C LEU A 469 11.40 27.50 -7.73
N GLY A 470 10.63 28.14 -8.63
CA GLY A 470 10.77 29.56 -8.97
C GLY A 470 10.21 30.50 -7.91
N THR A 471 9.01 30.23 -7.38
CA THR A 471 8.34 31.08 -6.38
C THR A 471 8.53 30.58 -4.95
N GLY A 472 8.95 29.34 -4.77
CA GLY A 472 9.06 28.68 -3.47
C GLY A 472 7.72 28.26 -2.86
N LYS A 473 6.59 28.45 -3.57
CA LYS A 473 5.28 28.02 -3.10
C LYS A 473 5.16 26.52 -3.09
N GLU A 474 4.56 26.00 -2.04
CA GLU A 474 4.41 24.54 -1.81
C GLU A 474 3.00 24.23 -1.33
N THR A 475 2.46 23.11 -1.78
CA THR A 475 1.22 22.50 -1.28
C THR A 475 1.49 21.02 -1.04
N ALA A 476 0.99 20.48 0.06
CA ALA A 476 1.15 19.08 0.41
C ALA A 476 -0.20 18.44 0.78
N VAL A 477 -0.31 17.15 0.56
CA VAL A 477 -1.44 16.32 0.97
C VAL A 477 -0.93 15.03 1.61
N THR A 478 -1.58 14.60 2.66
CA THR A 478 -1.42 13.25 3.20
C THR A 478 -2.52 12.38 2.59
N ILE A 479 -2.15 11.26 2.02
CA ILE A 479 -3.12 10.31 1.46
C ILE A 479 -3.76 9.55 2.64
N THR A 480 -4.96 10.00 3.05
CA THR A 480 -5.63 9.50 4.26
C THR A 480 -6.90 8.72 4.00
N GLY A 481 -7.33 8.55 2.77
CA GLY A 481 -8.54 7.77 2.54
C GLY A 481 -9.32 8.10 1.28
N GLY A 482 -9.75 7.10 0.63
CA GLY A 482 -10.55 7.03 -0.60
C GLY A 482 -10.09 5.89 -1.49
N SER A 483 -9.02 5.21 -1.11
CA SER A 483 -8.31 4.26 -1.97
C SER A 483 -8.18 2.86 -1.37
N ALA A 484 -9.15 2.40 -0.59
CA ALA A 484 -9.18 0.99 -0.23
C ALA A 484 -9.22 0.14 -1.50
N LEU A 485 -8.03 -0.26 -1.99
CA LEU A 485 -7.94 -1.31 -2.99
C LEU A 485 -8.21 -2.63 -2.29
N SER A 486 -9.23 -3.35 -2.74
CA SER A 486 -9.35 -4.76 -2.35
C SER A 486 -8.17 -5.53 -2.94
N LYS A 487 -7.85 -6.66 -2.34
CA LYS A 487 -6.82 -7.55 -2.87
C LYS A 487 -7.08 -7.94 -4.32
N GLU A 488 -8.33 -8.26 -4.63
CA GLU A 488 -8.75 -8.59 -5.99
C GLU A 488 -8.46 -7.45 -6.96
N GLU A 489 -8.54 -6.20 -6.49
CA GLU A 489 -8.16 -5.03 -7.29
C GLU A 489 -6.65 -4.92 -7.44
N ILE A 490 -5.85 -5.13 -6.39
CA ILE A 490 -4.38 -5.12 -6.48
C ILE A 490 -3.89 -6.23 -7.40
N ASP A 491 -4.34 -7.46 -7.19
CA ASP A 491 -3.97 -8.61 -8.02
C ASP A 491 -4.44 -8.45 -9.47
N ARG A 492 -5.66 -7.92 -9.66
CA ARG A 492 -6.15 -7.57 -10.99
C ARG A 492 -5.25 -6.53 -11.65
N MET A 493 -4.91 -5.44 -10.96
CA MET A 493 -4.07 -4.36 -11.49
C MET A 493 -2.69 -4.87 -11.90
N VAL A 494 -2.06 -5.71 -11.10
CA VAL A 494 -0.74 -6.31 -11.45
C VAL A 494 -0.85 -7.27 -12.62
N ASN A 495 -1.88 -8.14 -12.63
CA ASN A 495 -2.09 -9.09 -13.72
C ASN A 495 -2.51 -8.39 -15.03
N GLU A 496 -3.41 -7.40 -14.95
CA GLU A 496 -3.80 -6.58 -16.10
C GLU A 496 -2.61 -5.79 -16.65
N ALA A 497 -1.74 -5.25 -15.78
CA ALA A 497 -0.51 -4.58 -16.22
C ALA A 497 0.39 -5.54 -17.02
N ALA A 498 0.60 -6.77 -16.52
CA ALA A 498 1.40 -7.77 -17.23
C ALA A 498 0.77 -8.25 -18.55
N GLN A 499 -0.58 -8.37 -18.61
CA GLN A 499 -1.28 -8.78 -19.82
C GLN A 499 -1.30 -7.70 -20.91
N HIS A 500 -1.30 -6.43 -20.50
CA HIS A 500 -1.40 -5.29 -21.42
C HIS A 500 -0.07 -4.54 -21.62
N GLU A 501 1.04 -5.08 -21.11
CA GLU A 501 2.34 -4.43 -21.15
C GLU A 501 2.78 -4.03 -22.57
N GLU A 502 2.61 -4.92 -23.55
CA GLU A 502 2.97 -4.62 -24.96
C GLU A 502 2.02 -3.60 -25.60
N ASP A 503 0.72 -3.67 -25.30
CA ASP A 503 -0.27 -2.75 -25.84
C ASP A 503 -0.11 -1.35 -25.22
N ASP A 504 0.09 -1.29 -23.93
CA ASP A 504 0.34 -0.04 -23.20
C ASP A 504 1.64 0.62 -23.67
N LYS A 505 2.69 -0.17 -23.92
CA LYS A 505 3.96 0.32 -24.45
C LYS A 505 3.80 0.94 -25.83
N LYS A 506 3.09 0.27 -26.75
CA LYS A 506 2.80 0.81 -28.10
C LYS A 506 2.00 2.10 -28.02
N ARG A 507 0.96 2.11 -27.20
CA ARG A 507 0.11 3.31 -27.01
C ARG A 507 0.89 4.48 -26.43
N ARG A 508 1.82 4.21 -25.50
CA ARG A 508 2.72 5.21 -24.95
C ARG A 508 3.68 5.76 -26.01
N GLU A 509 4.32 4.89 -26.79
CA GLU A 509 5.22 5.29 -27.90
C GLU A 509 4.48 6.19 -28.92
N GLU A 510 3.25 5.83 -29.30
CA GLU A 510 2.42 6.66 -30.17
C GLU A 510 2.11 8.03 -29.55
N LEU A 511 1.80 8.07 -28.26
CA LEU A 511 1.52 9.32 -27.56
C LEU A 511 2.77 10.21 -27.45
N GLU A 512 3.93 9.63 -27.15
CA GLU A 512 5.21 10.36 -27.09
C GLU A 512 5.56 10.99 -28.44
N ILE A 513 5.31 10.28 -29.56
CA ILE A 513 5.49 10.81 -30.92
C ILE A 513 4.55 12.01 -31.17
N ARG A 514 3.27 11.92 -30.79
CA ARG A 514 2.30 12.99 -30.92
C ARG A 514 2.69 14.21 -30.09
N ASN A 515 3.03 14.02 -28.83
CA ASN A 515 3.47 15.09 -27.93
C ASN A 515 4.72 15.79 -28.46
N SER A 516 5.69 15.02 -28.99
CA SER A 516 6.90 15.57 -29.62
C SER A 516 6.58 16.38 -30.89
N ALA A 517 5.64 15.90 -31.71
CA ALA A 517 5.15 16.61 -32.89
C ALA A 517 4.46 17.92 -32.52
N GLU A 518 3.61 17.95 -31.51
CA GLU A 518 2.96 19.17 -31.02
C GLU A 518 3.97 20.18 -30.46
N GLN A 519 4.99 19.69 -29.73
CA GLN A 519 6.06 20.53 -29.24
C GLN A 519 6.88 21.17 -30.38
N LEU A 520 7.17 20.39 -31.42
CA LEU A 520 7.86 20.88 -32.61
C LEU A 520 7.02 21.96 -33.33
N VAL A 521 5.73 21.70 -33.54
CA VAL A 521 4.79 22.67 -34.13
C VAL A 521 4.82 23.98 -33.35
N TYR A 522 4.67 23.95 -32.05
CA TYR A 522 4.73 25.12 -31.18
C TYR A 522 6.05 25.88 -31.31
N THR A 523 7.17 25.18 -31.30
CA THR A 523 8.50 25.78 -31.39
C THR A 523 8.70 26.49 -32.72
N ILE A 524 8.31 25.84 -33.83
CA ILE A 524 8.47 26.42 -35.19
C ILE A 524 7.51 27.58 -35.40
N GLU A 525 6.26 27.51 -34.94
CA GLU A 525 5.34 28.65 -34.98
C GLU A 525 5.88 29.87 -34.25
N LYS A 526 6.49 29.65 -33.09
CA LYS A 526 7.12 30.71 -32.30
C LYS A 526 8.30 31.32 -33.08
N THR A 527 9.18 30.49 -33.60
CA THR A 527 10.35 30.95 -34.41
C THR A 527 9.92 31.73 -35.65
N LEU A 528 8.91 31.26 -36.40
CA LEU A 528 8.38 31.98 -37.57
C LEU A 528 7.79 33.34 -37.21
N LYS A 529 7.26 33.54 -36.00
CA LYS A 529 6.78 34.82 -35.51
C LYS A 529 7.90 35.75 -35.06
N GLU A 530 8.87 35.23 -34.32
CA GLU A 530 9.96 35.99 -33.73
C GLU A 530 11.01 36.40 -34.78
N ASP A 531 11.28 35.57 -35.78
CA ASP A 531 12.27 35.79 -36.81
C ASP A 531 11.67 36.06 -38.19
N ALA A 532 10.43 36.56 -38.24
CA ALA A 532 9.68 36.81 -39.48
C ALA A 532 10.45 37.66 -40.51
N ASP A 533 11.22 38.63 -40.04
CA ASP A 533 11.98 39.56 -40.88
C ASP A 533 13.35 39.00 -41.33
N LYS A 534 13.77 37.89 -40.77
CA LYS A 534 15.09 37.27 -41.03
C LYS A 534 15.02 36.05 -41.95
N VAL A 535 13.82 35.61 -42.33
CA VAL A 535 13.58 34.41 -43.15
C VAL A 535 12.92 34.82 -44.46
N SER A 536 13.38 34.24 -45.58
CA SER A 536 12.81 34.50 -46.89
C SER A 536 11.36 34.06 -47.00
N GLU A 537 10.55 34.76 -47.83
CA GLU A 537 9.14 34.43 -48.05
C GLU A 537 8.96 33.00 -48.58
N ALA A 538 9.89 32.51 -49.41
CA ALA A 538 9.86 31.13 -49.93
C ALA A 538 10.05 30.08 -48.83
N THR A 539 11.04 30.26 -47.98
CA THR A 539 11.28 29.36 -46.84
C THR A 539 10.14 29.39 -45.83
N ARG A 540 9.57 30.58 -45.58
CA ARG A 540 8.41 30.74 -44.72
C ARG A 540 7.20 29.95 -45.21
N GLN A 541 6.89 30.08 -46.54
CA GLN A 541 5.76 29.35 -47.14
C GLN A 541 5.99 27.82 -47.14
N GLU A 542 7.21 27.36 -47.41
CA GLU A 542 7.55 25.94 -47.34
C GLU A 542 7.35 25.38 -45.93
N VAL A 543 7.94 26.04 -44.93
CA VAL A 543 7.83 25.61 -43.52
C VAL A 543 6.38 25.71 -43.02
N GLN A 544 5.63 26.72 -43.40
CA GLN A 544 4.21 26.85 -43.07
C GLN A 544 3.39 25.71 -43.67
N GLY A 545 3.68 25.31 -44.89
CA GLY A 545 3.01 24.18 -45.55
C GLY A 545 3.29 22.84 -44.84
N ASP A 546 4.54 22.57 -44.44
CA ASP A 546 4.91 21.39 -43.71
C ASP A 546 4.34 21.40 -42.27
N LEU A 547 4.29 22.57 -41.64
CA LEU A 547 3.67 22.76 -40.32
C LEU A 547 2.17 22.47 -40.34
N ASP A 548 1.45 22.95 -41.37
CA ASP A 548 0.03 22.66 -41.55
C ASP A 548 -0.20 21.16 -41.84
N ALA A 549 0.73 20.49 -42.54
CA ALA A 549 0.67 19.06 -42.79
C ALA A 549 0.84 18.25 -41.48
N VAL A 550 1.75 18.66 -40.58
CA VAL A 550 1.86 18.03 -39.25
C VAL A 550 0.59 18.21 -38.43
N LYS A 551 0.03 19.43 -38.40
CA LYS A 551 -1.23 19.71 -37.70
C LYS A 551 -2.39 18.89 -38.22
N GLU A 552 -2.46 18.64 -39.52
CA GLU A 552 -3.51 17.82 -40.11
C GLU A 552 -3.30 16.33 -39.77
N ALA A 553 -2.06 15.84 -39.83
CA ALA A 553 -1.71 14.47 -39.42
C ALA A 553 -2.03 14.22 -37.95
N LEU A 554 -1.81 15.18 -37.07
CA LEU A 554 -2.13 15.10 -35.64
C LEU A 554 -3.63 14.94 -35.34
N LYS A 555 -4.53 15.38 -36.24
CA LYS A 555 -5.98 15.17 -36.11
C LYS A 555 -6.40 13.74 -36.44
N GLY A 556 -5.59 13.05 -37.22
CA GLY A 556 -5.83 11.63 -37.60
C GLY A 556 -5.32 10.63 -36.57
N SER A 557 -5.60 9.36 -36.81
CA SER A 557 -5.11 8.22 -35.99
C SER A 557 -3.84 7.57 -36.54
N ASP A 558 -3.38 7.95 -37.75
CA ASP A 558 -2.22 7.33 -38.40
C ASP A 558 -0.90 7.91 -37.87
N ILE A 559 -0.19 7.12 -37.07
CA ILE A 559 1.07 7.54 -36.46
C ILE A 559 2.23 7.64 -37.45
N GLU A 560 2.21 6.83 -38.53
CA GLU A 560 3.24 6.88 -39.56
C GLU A 560 3.11 8.15 -40.42
N ALA A 561 1.88 8.63 -40.63
CA ALA A 561 1.65 9.92 -41.25
C ALA A 561 2.21 11.08 -40.38
N VAL A 562 2.06 10.99 -39.05
CA VAL A 562 2.64 11.99 -38.13
C VAL A 562 4.16 11.97 -38.21
N LYS A 563 4.80 10.80 -38.11
CA LYS A 563 6.27 10.66 -38.22
C LYS A 563 6.80 11.27 -39.53
N SER A 564 6.19 10.90 -40.66
CA SER A 564 6.62 11.38 -41.98
C SER A 564 6.48 12.89 -42.14
N SER A 565 5.40 13.46 -41.63
CA SER A 565 5.18 14.91 -41.67
C SER A 565 6.14 15.69 -40.74
N VAL A 566 6.42 15.14 -39.57
CA VAL A 566 7.42 15.67 -38.60
C VAL A 566 8.82 15.67 -39.22
N GLU A 567 9.21 14.61 -39.92
CA GLU A 567 10.51 14.53 -40.57
C GLU A 567 10.67 15.61 -41.66
N LYS A 568 9.63 15.85 -42.47
CA LYS A 568 9.61 16.91 -43.46
C LYS A 568 9.71 18.31 -42.83
N LEU A 569 8.93 18.53 -41.75
CA LEU A 569 8.96 19.79 -41.02
C LEU A 569 10.34 20.04 -40.39
N ASN A 570 11.00 19.03 -39.86
CA ASN A 570 12.37 19.17 -39.36
C ASN A 570 13.35 19.57 -40.47
N GLN A 571 13.24 18.97 -41.67
CA GLN A 571 14.10 19.28 -42.80
C GLN A 571 13.90 20.72 -43.30
N SER A 572 12.64 21.19 -43.42
CA SER A 572 12.37 22.57 -43.83
C SER A 572 12.71 23.59 -42.75
N ALA A 573 12.53 23.25 -41.47
CA ALA A 573 12.90 24.11 -40.34
C ALA A 573 14.41 24.34 -40.22
N MET A 574 15.25 23.38 -40.61
CA MET A 574 16.71 23.61 -40.68
C MET A 574 17.10 24.76 -41.61
N LYS A 575 16.30 25.02 -42.64
CA LYS A 575 16.52 26.16 -43.58
C LYS A 575 16.36 27.50 -42.86
N ILE A 576 15.41 27.60 -41.90
CA ILE A 576 15.26 28.81 -41.07
C ILE A 576 16.55 29.13 -40.35
N GLY A 577 17.13 28.15 -39.66
CA GLY A 577 18.40 28.33 -38.95
C GLY A 577 19.55 28.75 -39.85
N GLN A 578 19.63 28.17 -41.06
CA GLN A 578 20.65 28.51 -42.04
C GLN A 578 20.47 29.93 -42.56
N GLU A 579 19.25 30.36 -42.89
CA GLU A 579 18.98 31.71 -43.37
C GLU A 579 19.20 32.77 -42.29
N VAL A 580 18.73 32.53 -41.07
CA VAL A 580 18.95 33.43 -39.93
C VAL A 580 20.44 33.61 -39.66
N TYR A 581 21.23 32.52 -39.71
CA TYR A 581 22.68 32.59 -39.53
C TYR A 581 23.37 33.36 -40.69
N GLN A 582 23.00 33.10 -41.96
CA GLN A 582 23.56 33.80 -43.12
C GLN A 582 23.23 35.29 -43.10
N ASN A 583 22.00 35.63 -42.73
CA ASN A 583 21.57 37.05 -42.63
C ASN A 583 22.29 37.75 -41.46
N ALA A 584 22.54 37.09 -40.34
CA ALA A 584 23.33 37.64 -39.25
C ALA A 584 24.79 37.88 -39.65
N GLN A 585 25.42 36.94 -40.38
CA GLN A 585 26.77 37.12 -40.92
C GLN A 585 26.83 38.28 -41.96
N ALA A 586 25.83 38.37 -42.86
CA ALA A 586 25.78 39.44 -43.82
C ALA A 586 25.58 40.82 -43.16
N ALA A 587 24.75 40.90 -42.11
CA ALA A 587 24.59 42.14 -41.33
C ALA A 587 25.87 42.52 -40.58
N GLN A 588 26.63 41.58 -40.07
CA GLN A 588 27.90 41.81 -39.40
C GLN A 588 28.99 42.27 -40.40
N ALA A 589 29.07 41.63 -41.57
CA ALA A 589 29.94 42.04 -42.65
C ALA A 589 29.60 43.44 -43.21
N ALA A 590 28.31 43.79 -43.32
CA ALA A 590 27.84 45.11 -43.71
C ALA A 590 28.17 46.20 -42.66
N ALA A 591 28.08 45.85 -41.35
CA ALA A 591 28.49 46.73 -40.25
C ALA A 591 30.02 47.01 -40.27
N GLU A 592 30.81 45.98 -40.55
CA GLU A 592 32.27 46.10 -40.69
C GLU A 592 32.66 46.90 -41.96
N ALA A 593 31.97 46.73 -43.08
CA ALA A 593 32.19 47.51 -44.29
C ALA A 593 31.74 48.98 -44.13
N GLY A 594 30.68 49.26 -43.36
CA GLY A 594 30.23 50.61 -42.99
C GLY A 594 31.19 51.33 -42.04
N ALA A 595 31.85 50.59 -41.16
CA ALA A 595 32.88 51.13 -40.24
C ALA A 595 34.21 51.49 -40.95
N SER A 596 34.46 50.91 -42.15
CA SER A 596 35.70 51.16 -42.92
C SER A 596 35.67 52.47 -43.75
N GLN A 597 34.54 53.20 -43.82
CA GLN A 597 34.41 54.45 -44.54
C GLN A 597 34.48 55.74 -43.70
N THR A 598 34.67 55.62 -42.39
CA THR A 598 34.78 56.80 -41.50
C THR A 598 35.91 56.65 -40.47
N SER A 599 37.13 56.44 -40.92
CA SER A 599 38.29 56.74 -40.05
C SER A 599 39.58 56.80 -40.88
N SER A 600 39.88 57.96 -41.41
CA SER A 600 41.26 58.39 -41.59
C SER A 600 41.56 59.42 -40.50
N SER A 601 42.27 59.00 -39.45
CA SER A 601 43.42 59.68 -38.82
C SER A 601 43.66 59.25 -37.41
N SER A 602 44.96 58.92 -37.18
CA SER A 602 45.79 58.99 -35.97
C SER A 602 45.66 57.87 -34.93
N SER A 603 46.63 56.97 -34.99
CA SER A 603 47.76 56.72 -34.04
C SER A 603 47.43 56.36 -32.61
N ASP A 604 48.12 55.26 -32.27
CA ASP A 604 48.78 54.82 -31.04
C ASP A 604 48.04 53.82 -30.10
N ASP A 605 48.75 52.71 -30.08
CA ASP A 605 49.03 51.78 -28.99
C ASP A 605 48.04 51.58 -27.84
N ASP A 606 47.54 50.37 -27.70
CA ASP A 606 47.85 49.51 -26.56
C ASP A 606 47.26 48.12 -26.77
N VAL A 607 48.17 47.13 -26.82
CA VAL A 607 47.88 45.69 -26.80
C VAL A 607 47.68 45.28 -25.34
N ILE A 608 46.56 44.73 -24.98
CA ILE A 608 46.41 43.99 -23.74
C ILE A 608 46.05 42.54 -24.09
N ASP A 609 47.04 41.68 -23.87
CA ASP A 609 46.89 40.21 -23.83
C ASP A 609 45.93 39.78 -22.72
N ALA A 610 44.99 38.94 -23.05
CA ALA A 610 44.18 38.26 -22.07
C ALA A 610 44.62 36.78 -22.00
N GLU A 611 45.26 36.46 -20.92
CA GLU A 611 45.64 35.09 -20.52
C GLU A 611 44.42 34.22 -20.23
N VAL A 612 44.42 33.03 -20.82
CA VAL A 612 43.49 31.95 -20.50
C VAL A 612 44.05 31.28 -19.23
N VAL A 613 43.26 31.21 -18.17
CA VAL A 613 43.55 30.43 -16.98
C VAL A 613 42.71 29.16 -17.04
N ASP A 614 43.37 28.03 -17.23
CA ASP A 614 42.85 26.70 -16.90
C ASP A 614 42.85 26.55 -15.37
N GLU A 615 41.73 26.20 -14.79
CA GLU A 615 41.66 25.64 -13.44
C GLU A 615 41.20 24.19 -13.52
N ASP A 616 42.18 23.30 -13.53
CA ASP A 616 42.04 21.94 -13.00
C ASP A 616 42.36 21.94 -11.49
N ASP A 617 41.76 21.01 -10.75
CA ASP A 617 42.03 20.56 -9.38
C ASP A 617 41.45 21.34 -8.18
N LYS A 618 40.26 20.85 -7.69
CA LYS A 618 40.22 20.14 -6.38
C LYS A 618 38.82 19.56 -6.11
#